data_6d1f1b8f0aa28c96168ff9c409167bf9
#
_entry.id   6d1f1b8f0aa28c96168ff9c409167bf9
#
_cell.length_a   1.000
_cell.length_b   1.000
_cell.length_c   1.000
_cell.angle_alpha   90.00
_cell.angle_beta   90.00
_cell.angle_gamma   90.00
#
_symmetry.space_group_name_H-M   'P 1'
#
loop_
_entity.id
_entity.type
_entity.pdbx_description
1 polymer ?
#
loop_
_entity_poly.entity_id
_entity_poly.type
_entity_poly.pdbx_seq_one_letter_code
_entity_poly.pdbx_strand_id
1 'polypeptide(L)'
;MKKIRFIAILLLSALMLCACKSGSSLADVFSEEDVKAKAKEAIELFNAKEYQSLIDMGTDEFKAAVTVEQFEQAGDSALEKLGEFKSADKFAIAGQQDNEKKDYAAVVAVGEYEQGKMQFTMAFDDEMKLVQFFIK
;
A
#
# COMPACT_ATOMS: atom_id res chain seq x y z
N MET A 1 22.79 -1.03 41.27
CA MET A 1 23.31 -0.14 40.24
C MET A 1 23.04 -0.60 38.78
N LYS A 2 22.53 -1.80 38.57
CA LYS A 2 22.20 -2.28 37.21
C LYS A 2 20.77 -1.95 36.74
N LYS A 3 19.94 -1.33 37.59
CA LYS A 3 18.53 -1.05 37.29
C LYS A 3 18.27 0.29 36.57
N ILE A 4 19.26 1.16 36.50
CA ILE A 4 19.11 2.52 35.89
C ILE A 4 19.39 2.52 34.38
N ARG A 5 20.08 1.49 33.88
CA ARG A 5 20.42 1.40 32.45
C ARG A 5 19.27 0.91 31.55
N PHE A 6 18.23 0.32 32.10
CA PHE A 6 17.07 -0.17 31.34
C PHE A 6 16.01 0.89 31.08
N ILE A 7 15.99 1.97 31.85
CA ILE A 7 14.96 3.03 31.70
C ILE A 7 15.33 3.99 30.54
N ALA A 8 16.62 4.13 30.23
CA ALA A 8 17.06 5.02 29.14
C ALA A 8 16.80 4.46 27.75
N ILE A 9 16.66 3.14 27.62
CA ILE A 9 16.42 2.48 26.32
C ILE A 9 14.92 2.49 25.96
N LEU A 10 14.07 2.50 26.97
CA LEU A 10 12.61 2.52 26.77
C LEU A 10 12.09 3.92 26.34
N LEU A 11 12.82 4.97 26.69
CA LEU A 11 12.46 6.35 26.32
C LEU A 11 12.85 6.71 24.87
N LEU A 12 13.82 6.00 24.29
CA LEU A 12 14.26 6.27 22.93
C LEU A 12 13.35 5.59 21.89
N SER A 13 12.65 4.53 22.26
CA SER A 13 11.71 3.85 21.37
C SER A 13 10.35 4.56 21.26
N ALA A 14 10.02 5.41 22.23
CA ALA A 14 8.77 6.17 22.22
C ALA A 14 8.82 7.40 21.31
N LEU A 15 10.00 7.86 20.91
CA LEU A 15 10.17 9.03 20.06
C LEU A 15 10.07 8.73 18.54
N MET A 16 10.11 7.47 18.16
CA MET A 16 9.94 7.09 16.75
C MET A 16 8.48 6.89 16.32
N LEU A 17 7.54 6.89 17.26
CA LEU A 17 6.11 6.74 16.96
C LEU A 17 5.40 8.05 16.61
N CYS A 18 6.07 9.19 16.72
CA CYS A 18 5.47 10.49 16.39
C CYS A 18 5.71 10.97 14.95
N ALA A 19 6.37 10.19 14.10
CA ALA A 19 6.62 10.58 12.71
C ALA A 19 5.56 10.07 11.72
N CYS A 20 4.59 9.27 12.17
CA CYS A 20 3.46 8.87 11.34
C CYS A 20 2.30 9.83 11.57
N LYS A 21 2.32 10.97 10.92
CA LYS A 21 1.08 11.73 10.66
C LYS A 21 0.26 10.93 9.65
N SER A 22 -0.35 9.85 10.12
CA SER A 22 -1.39 9.17 9.35
C SER A 22 -2.62 10.07 9.34
N GLY A 23 -3.18 10.36 8.17
CA GLY A 23 -4.44 11.06 8.03
C GLY A 23 -4.36 12.51 7.59
N SER A 24 -3.32 12.94 6.89
CA SER A 24 -3.35 14.24 6.21
C SER A 24 -4.34 14.21 5.04
N SER A 25 -4.95 15.37 4.76
CA SER A 25 -5.82 15.53 3.60
C SER A 25 -5.06 15.22 2.32
N LEU A 26 -5.76 14.67 1.35
CA LEU A 26 -5.23 14.48 0.01
C LEU A 26 -4.81 15.82 -0.59
N ALA A 27 -3.62 15.91 -1.17
CA ALA A 27 -3.15 17.13 -1.82
C ALA A 27 -4.00 17.46 -3.06
N ASP A 28 -4.10 18.76 -3.38
CA ASP A 28 -4.97 19.25 -4.47
C ASP A 28 -4.61 18.70 -5.86
N VAL A 29 -3.39 18.21 -6.03
CA VAL A 29 -2.94 17.56 -7.29
C VAL A 29 -3.67 16.24 -7.54
N PHE A 30 -4.25 15.64 -6.50
CA PHE A 30 -4.98 14.37 -6.60
C PHE A 30 -6.48 14.59 -6.56
N SER A 31 -7.19 13.82 -7.38
CA SER A 31 -8.63 13.59 -7.25
C SER A 31 -8.87 12.27 -6.51
N GLU A 32 -9.67 12.28 -5.46
CA GLU A 32 -10.02 11.06 -4.71
C GLU A 32 -10.66 10.01 -5.61
N GLU A 33 -11.49 10.44 -6.57
CA GLU A 33 -12.12 9.57 -7.55
C GLU A 33 -11.10 8.88 -8.46
N ASP A 34 -10.12 9.65 -8.96
CA ASP A 34 -9.06 9.12 -9.83
C ASP A 34 -8.14 8.17 -9.06
N VAL A 35 -7.78 8.51 -7.82
CA VAL A 35 -6.99 7.66 -6.93
C VAL A 35 -7.70 6.32 -6.68
N LYS A 36 -8.99 6.38 -6.38
CA LYS A 36 -9.82 5.19 -6.18
C LYS A 36 -9.91 4.33 -7.44
N ALA A 37 -10.07 4.96 -8.61
CA ALA A 37 -10.10 4.25 -9.89
C ALA A 37 -8.79 3.52 -10.18
N LYS A 38 -7.65 4.17 -9.95
CA LYS A 38 -6.32 3.57 -10.09
C LYS A 38 -6.08 2.43 -9.08
N ALA A 39 -6.54 2.60 -7.86
CA ALA A 39 -6.47 1.54 -6.85
C ALA A 39 -7.29 0.31 -7.25
N LYS A 40 -8.49 0.51 -7.77
CA LYS A 40 -9.32 -0.59 -8.30
C LYS A 40 -8.66 -1.31 -9.47
N GLU A 41 -8.08 -0.56 -10.41
CA GLU A 41 -7.32 -1.13 -11.54
C GLU A 41 -6.18 -2.04 -11.04
N ALA A 42 -5.40 -1.57 -10.08
CA ALA A 42 -4.32 -2.36 -9.49
C ALA A 42 -4.83 -3.65 -8.81
N ILE A 43 -5.92 -3.57 -8.07
CA ILE A 43 -6.56 -4.73 -7.43
C ILE A 43 -7.08 -5.73 -8.46
N GLU A 44 -7.70 -5.26 -9.53
CA GLU A 44 -8.19 -6.12 -10.61
C GLU A 44 -7.06 -6.85 -11.32
N LEU A 45 -5.96 -6.16 -11.63
CA LEU A 45 -4.77 -6.77 -12.23
C LEU A 45 -4.15 -7.82 -11.31
N PHE A 46 -4.07 -7.54 -10.02
CA PHE A 46 -3.59 -8.49 -9.03
C PHE A 46 -4.47 -9.75 -8.98
N ASN A 47 -5.78 -9.61 -8.92
CA ASN A 47 -6.71 -10.74 -8.87
C ASN A 47 -6.73 -11.57 -10.17
N ALA A 48 -6.48 -10.93 -11.30
CA ALA A 48 -6.35 -11.59 -12.60
C ALA A 48 -4.98 -12.26 -12.79
N LYS A 49 -4.07 -12.11 -11.82
CA LYS A 49 -2.67 -12.57 -11.89
C LYS A 49 -1.89 -11.94 -13.06
N GLU A 50 -2.31 -10.77 -13.48
CA GLU A 50 -1.62 -9.96 -14.47
C GLU A 50 -0.55 -9.09 -13.82
N TYR A 51 0.40 -9.75 -13.17
CA TYR A 51 1.42 -9.10 -12.34
C TYR A 51 2.36 -8.19 -13.13
N GLN A 52 2.68 -8.53 -14.36
CA GLN A 52 3.49 -7.65 -15.20
C GLN A 52 2.77 -6.32 -15.47
N SER A 53 1.49 -6.37 -15.80
CA SER A 53 0.69 -5.17 -16.02
C SER A 53 0.56 -4.32 -14.76
N LEU A 54 0.44 -4.97 -13.59
CA LEU A 54 0.45 -4.29 -12.30
C LEU A 54 1.80 -3.58 -12.04
N ILE A 55 2.91 -4.24 -12.31
CA ILE A 55 4.26 -3.67 -12.18
C ILE A 55 4.43 -2.49 -13.13
N ASP A 56 3.89 -2.59 -14.34
CA ASP A 56 3.96 -1.54 -15.37
C ASP A 56 3.19 -0.26 -14.99
N MET A 57 2.27 -0.33 -14.03
CA MET A 57 1.64 0.86 -13.44
C MET A 57 2.59 1.70 -12.59
N GLY A 58 3.73 1.15 -12.22
CA GLY A 58 4.66 1.75 -11.27
C GLY A 58 5.64 2.75 -11.86
N THR A 59 6.30 3.48 -10.97
CA THR A 59 7.49 4.29 -11.29
C THR A 59 8.64 3.39 -11.70
N ASP A 60 9.70 3.97 -12.26
CA ASP A 60 10.91 3.22 -12.62
C ASP A 60 11.56 2.58 -11.39
N GLU A 61 11.54 3.27 -10.25
CA GLU A 61 12.02 2.74 -8.97
C GLU A 61 11.20 1.55 -8.50
N PHE A 62 9.87 1.63 -8.60
CA PHE A 62 8.98 0.51 -8.26
C PHE A 62 9.23 -0.70 -9.16
N LYS A 63 9.32 -0.48 -10.47
CA LYS A 63 9.61 -1.54 -11.45
C LYS A 63 10.96 -2.22 -11.19
N ALA A 64 11.95 -1.46 -10.75
CA ALA A 64 13.28 -2.00 -10.41
C ALA A 64 13.29 -2.77 -9.09
N ALA A 65 12.38 -2.46 -8.16
CA ALA A 65 12.34 -3.04 -6.82
C ALA A 65 11.54 -4.34 -6.72
N VAL A 66 10.65 -4.63 -7.67
CA VAL A 66 9.74 -5.77 -7.64
C VAL A 66 9.85 -6.62 -8.90
N THR A 67 9.53 -7.89 -8.78
CA THR A 67 9.52 -8.85 -9.89
C THR A 67 8.19 -9.58 -9.97
N VAL A 68 7.86 -10.09 -11.16
CA VAL A 68 6.68 -10.95 -11.36
C VAL A 68 6.73 -12.16 -10.43
N GLU A 69 7.90 -12.79 -10.28
CA GLU A 69 8.10 -13.96 -9.41
C GLU A 69 7.75 -13.68 -7.94
N GLN A 70 8.09 -12.49 -7.43
CA GLN A 70 7.71 -12.08 -6.07
C GLN A 70 6.20 -11.95 -5.91
N PHE A 71 5.53 -11.40 -6.91
CA PHE A 71 4.07 -11.33 -6.92
C PHE A 71 3.42 -12.71 -7.05
N GLU A 72 3.95 -13.59 -7.87
CA GLU A 72 3.48 -14.97 -7.98
C GLU A 72 3.59 -15.71 -6.64
N GLN A 73 4.75 -15.63 -5.99
CA GLN A 73 4.97 -16.28 -4.70
C GLN A 73 4.02 -15.79 -3.60
N ALA A 74 3.83 -14.48 -3.49
CA ALA A 74 2.97 -13.90 -2.48
C ALA A 74 1.48 -13.99 -2.86
N GLY A 75 1.16 -13.69 -4.13
CA GLY A 75 -0.20 -13.54 -4.62
C GLY A 75 -0.90 -14.87 -4.88
N ASP A 76 -0.27 -15.78 -5.59
CA ASP A 76 -0.91 -17.04 -6.00
C ASP A 76 -1.35 -17.87 -4.79
N SER A 77 -0.50 -17.98 -3.78
CA SER A 77 -0.82 -18.69 -2.54
C SER A 77 -1.96 -18.03 -1.76
N ALA A 78 -1.98 -16.70 -1.68
CA ALA A 78 -3.03 -15.96 -1.01
C ALA A 78 -4.38 -16.09 -1.74
N LEU A 79 -4.37 -15.94 -3.07
CA LEU A 79 -5.57 -16.06 -3.89
C LEU A 79 -6.14 -17.48 -3.88
N GLU A 80 -5.29 -18.50 -3.89
CA GLU A 80 -5.74 -19.90 -3.77
C GLU A 80 -6.48 -20.16 -2.45
N LYS A 81 -5.97 -19.62 -1.34
CA LYS A 81 -6.60 -19.76 -0.02
C LYS A 81 -7.91 -19.00 0.11
N LEU A 82 -8.01 -17.85 -0.50
CA LEU A 82 -9.17 -16.96 -0.40
C LEU A 82 -10.29 -17.30 -1.38
N GLY A 83 -9.98 -18.02 -2.44
CA GLY A 83 -10.96 -18.34 -3.47
C GLY A 83 -11.30 -17.16 -4.37
N GLU A 84 -12.50 -17.15 -4.93
CA GLU A 84 -12.92 -16.15 -5.90
C GLU A 84 -13.05 -14.75 -5.28
N PHE A 85 -12.54 -13.74 -5.99
CA PHE A 85 -12.71 -12.33 -5.65
C PHE A 85 -14.16 -11.89 -5.88
N LYS A 86 -14.74 -11.21 -4.91
CA LYS A 86 -16.12 -10.71 -4.98
C LYS A 86 -16.20 -9.22 -5.22
N SER A 87 -15.55 -8.42 -4.39
CA SER A 87 -15.61 -6.96 -4.47
C SER A 87 -14.49 -6.29 -3.68
N ALA A 88 -14.25 -5.01 -4.00
CA ALA A 88 -13.45 -4.11 -3.19
C ALA A 88 -14.20 -2.78 -3.11
N ASP A 89 -14.96 -2.58 -2.04
CA ASP A 89 -15.83 -1.42 -1.85
C ASP A 89 -15.36 -0.49 -0.73
N LYS A 90 -14.48 -0.98 0.15
CA LYS A 90 -13.95 -0.21 1.27
C LYS A 90 -12.58 0.36 0.93
N PHE A 91 -12.52 1.69 0.83
CA PHE A 91 -11.30 2.44 0.55
C PHE A 91 -11.10 3.51 1.61
N ALA A 92 -9.88 3.61 2.14
CA ALA A 92 -9.42 4.75 2.91
C ALA A 92 -8.31 5.41 2.10
N ILE A 93 -8.49 6.68 1.76
CA ILE A 93 -7.57 7.46 0.95
C ILE A 93 -7.10 8.66 1.76
N ALA A 94 -5.80 8.87 1.81
CA ALA A 94 -5.19 9.97 2.55
C ALA A 94 -3.98 10.53 1.79
N GLY A 95 -3.64 11.78 2.07
CA GLY A 95 -2.41 12.38 1.61
C GLY A 95 -1.22 11.89 2.43
N GLN A 96 -0.10 11.75 1.79
CA GLN A 96 1.18 11.45 2.42
C GLN A 96 2.27 12.31 1.77
N GLN A 97 3.25 12.72 2.54
CA GLN A 97 4.35 13.54 2.06
C GLN A 97 5.66 12.95 2.54
N ASP A 98 6.66 12.90 1.65
CA ASP A 98 8.00 12.45 2.02
C ASP A 98 8.85 13.58 2.63
N ASN A 99 10.11 13.28 2.94
CA ASN A 99 11.04 14.24 3.53
C ASN A 99 11.40 15.39 2.59
N GLU A 100 11.21 15.22 1.28
CA GLU A 100 11.43 16.22 0.25
C GLU A 100 10.17 17.03 -0.06
N LYS A 101 9.10 16.81 0.72
CA LYS A 101 7.78 17.43 0.55
C LYS A 101 7.06 17.06 -0.75
N LYS A 102 7.42 15.92 -1.32
CA LYS A 102 6.70 15.36 -2.45
C LYS A 102 5.41 14.71 -1.96
N ASP A 103 4.31 15.01 -2.63
CA ASP A 103 2.99 14.51 -2.27
C ASP A 103 2.71 13.14 -2.89
N TYR A 104 2.06 12.29 -2.11
CA TYR A 104 1.58 10.96 -2.51
C TYR A 104 0.14 10.77 -2.07
N ALA A 105 -0.58 9.95 -2.81
CA ALA A 105 -1.89 9.46 -2.40
C ALA A 105 -1.74 8.04 -1.84
N ALA A 106 -2.00 7.88 -0.55
CA ALA A 106 -1.99 6.58 0.13
C ALA A 106 -3.40 5.97 0.12
N VAL A 107 -3.49 4.69 -0.19
CA VAL A 107 -4.75 3.96 -0.26
C VAL A 107 -4.64 2.69 0.57
N VAL A 108 -5.62 2.46 1.42
CA VAL A 108 -5.88 1.15 2.04
C VAL A 108 -7.24 0.67 1.55
N ALA A 109 -7.27 -0.49 0.92
CA ALA A 109 -8.49 -1.09 0.41
C ALA A 109 -8.66 -2.49 0.97
N VAL A 110 -9.91 -2.92 1.12
CA VAL A 110 -10.24 -4.29 1.55
C VAL A 110 -10.96 -4.99 0.42
N GLY A 111 -10.36 -6.07 -0.08
CA GLY A 111 -10.97 -6.99 -1.02
C GLY A 111 -11.73 -8.09 -0.28
N GLU A 112 -12.93 -8.38 -0.73
CA GLU A 112 -13.74 -9.49 -0.23
C GLU A 112 -13.66 -10.66 -1.20
N TYR A 113 -13.45 -11.85 -0.64
CA TYR A 113 -13.29 -13.11 -1.36
C TYR A 113 -14.24 -14.15 -0.77
N GLU A 114 -14.42 -15.27 -1.44
CA GLU A 114 -15.26 -16.37 -0.95
C GLU A 114 -14.89 -16.85 0.44
N GLN A 115 -13.59 -16.95 0.74
CA GLN A 115 -13.07 -17.56 1.96
C GLN A 115 -12.47 -16.54 2.95
N GLY A 116 -12.60 -15.24 2.69
CA GLY A 116 -12.05 -14.24 3.59
C GLY A 116 -11.85 -12.88 2.94
N LYS A 117 -10.90 -12.13 3.47
CA LYS A 117 -10.59 -10.77 3.05
C LYS A 117 -9.09 -10.59 2.86
N MET A 118 -8.73 -9.66 2.00
CA MET A 118 -7.35 -9.23 1.81
C MET A 118 -7.29 -7.71 1.87
N GLN A 119 -6.33 -7.20 2.62
CA GLN A 119 -6.04 -5.77 2.65
C GLN A 119 -4.97 -5.44 1.62
N PHE A 120 -5.23 -4.42 0.81
CA PHE A 120 -4.28 -3.83 -0.13
C PHE A 120 -3.82 -2.48 0.41
N THR A 121 -2.52 -2.28 0.47
CA THR A 121 -1.92 -0.98 0.81
C THR A 121 -1.14 -0.50 -0.40
N MET A 122 -1.54 0.65 -0.92
CA MET A 122 -0.97 1.23 -2.14
C MET A 122 -0.61 2.69 -1.92
N ALA A 123 0.32 3.20 -2.70
CA ALA A 123 0.58 4.63 -2.80
C ALA A 123 0.86 5.00 -4.26
N PHE A 124 0.41 6.17 -4.66
CA PHE A 124 0.58 6.74 -5.99
C PHE A 124 1.28 8.09 -5.89
N ASP A 125 2.14 8.39 -6.86
CA ASP A 125 2.76 9.70 -6.99
C ASP A 125 1.83 10.71 -7.70
N ASP A 126 2.30 11.94 -7.90
CA ASP A 126 1.54 13.01 -8.55
C ASP A 126 1.26 12.77 -10.04
N GLU A 127 1.93 11.81 -10.65
CA GLU A 127 1.65 11.33 -12.01
C GLU A 127 0.73 10.10 -12.02
N MET A 128 0.17 9.74 -10.85
CA MET A 128 -0.68 8.56 -10.66
C MET A 128 0.01 7.23 -10.96
N LYS A 129 1.34 7.19 -10.78
CA LYS A 129 2.14 5.97 -10.87
C LYS A 129 2.25 5.30 -9.53
N LEU A 130 2.21 3.98 -9.53
CA LEU A 130 2.31 3.17 -8.32
C LEU A 130 3.73 3.24 -7.75
N VAL A 131 3.86 3.61 -6.49
CA VAL A 131 5.13 3.64 -5.76
C VAL A 131 5.23 2.57 -4.68
N GLN A 132 4.08 2.02 -4.30
CA GLN A 132 3.99 1.02 -3.23
C GLN A 132 2.78 0.12 -3.46
N PHE A 133 2.97 -1.19 -3.25
CA PHE A 133 1.88 -2.17 -3.29
C PHE A 133 2.18 -3.31 -2.32
N PHE A 134 1.33 -3.48 -1.31
CA PHE A 134 1.42 -4.55 -0.33
C PHE A 134 0.08 -5.23 -0.14
N ILE A 135 0.11 -6.51 0.17
CA ILE A 135 -1.05 -7.32 0.57
C ILE A 135 -0.85 -7.84 2.01
N LYS A 136 -1.95 -7.98 2.71
CA LYS A 136 -1.98 -8.53 4.08
C LYS A 136 -3.21 -9.39 4.31
#